data_56bb15b1052bee3e14493bcc0d629e07
#
_entry.id   56bb15b1052bee3e14493bcc0d629e07
#
_cell.length_a   1.000
_cell.length_b   1.000
_cell.length_c   1.000
_cell.angle_alpha   90.00
_cell.angle_beta   90.00
_cell.angle_gamma   90.00
#
_symmetry.space_group_name_H-M   'P 1'
#
loop_
_entity.id
_entity.type
_entity.pdbx_description
1 polymer ?
#
loop_
_entity_poly.entity_id
_entity_poly.type
_entity_poly.pdbx_seq_one_letter_code
_entity_poly.pdbx_strand_id
1 'polypeptide(L)'
;MTGWLIDIIPKECPPDVMDTPEAYRAAWGRYVGEVVPGDGDPEDWREQAARLEAAARILPDPHVRVAGRPYEGPDPMTFAHYGTVMLRPYMDQLSLPPSNADRYDLMPSLRPYLGRDARSVACDGDMIDTAVHGMLDRHPGSGVVVKFMLRDKRLPLAFIDPDGTFMQSDEYGGRPERIPFAAWRWAGYDLALFEGEPDAVLVQQKTRMRYEYRIHVIGGQPACGAGCVERFTPADNTGERYDPRMEETRNNGRIESHPDIARLYEAFAHEVAHALRDEATGPYVIDLYLDDAGRPHVIELNPQSNSGLYALDMDALLTAIRDNPEQFMPDPSRGGMPGCLGVREETCI
;
A
#
# COMPACT_ATOMS: atom_id res chain seq x y z
N MET A 1 -5.40 -9.29 28.87
CA MET A 1 -5.85 -8.95 27.51
C MET A 1 -5.02 -7.76 27.11
N THR A 2 -4.35 -7.84 25.98
CA THR A 2 -3.57 -6.72 25.46
C THR A 2 -4.55 -5.70 24.90
N GLY A 3 -4.51 -4.45 25.37
CA GLY A 3 -5.27 -3.35 24.78
C GLY A 3 -4.73 -2.98 23.42
N TRP A 4 -5.40 -2.10 22.71
CA TRP A 4 -5.02 -1.62 21.39
C TRP A 4 -4.70 -0.12 21.42
N LEU A 5 -3.58 0.26 20.85
CA LEU A 5 -3.22 1.65 20.64
C LEU A 5 -3.48 2.02 19.17
N ILE A 6 -4.41 2.92 18.97
CA ILE A 6 -4.74 3.44 17.64
C ILE A 6 -3.87 4.66 17.40
N ASP A 7 -2.87 4.49 16.54
CA ASP A 7 -1.92 5.54 16.20
C ASP A 7 -2.45 6.39 15.04
N ILE A 8 -2.53 7.69 15.26
CA ILE A 8 -3.00 8.68 14.31
C ILE A 8 -1.87 9.64 13.97
N ILE A 9 -1.57 9.77 12.70
CA ILE A 9 -0.63 10.79 12.21
C ILE A 9 -1.47 11.96 11.71
N PRO A 10 -1.40 13.12 12.41
CA PRO A 10 -2.14 14.28 11.98
C PRO A 10 -1.41 14.93 10.81
N LYS A 11 -1.67 14.48 9.60
CA LYS A 11 -1.23 15.28 8.46
C LYS A 11 -1.98 16.63 8.45
N GLU A 12 -3.20 16.61 8.97
CA GLU A 12 -4.12 17.77 9.03
C GLU A 12 -5.23 17.50 10.07
N CYS A 13 -4.83 17.12 11.28
CA CYS A 13 -5.78 16.88 12.38
C CYS A 13 -6.44 18.19 12.80
N PRO A 14 -7.74 18.20 13.06
CA PRO A 14 -8.38 19.35 13.70
C PRO A 14 -7.67 19.71 15.00
N PRO A 15 -7.52 21.00 15.31
CA PRO A 15 -6.77 21.44 16.49
C PRO A 15 -7.38 21.01 17.83
N ASP A 16 -8.62 20.57 17.82
CA ASP A 16 -9.41 20.13 18.99
C ASP A 16 -9.53 18.60 19.11
N VAL A 17 -8.64 17.84 18.47
CA VAL A 17 -8.61 16.38 18.62
C VAL A 17 -8.30 15.98 20.05
N MET A 18 -9.14 15.14 20.59
CA MET A 18 -9.13 14.66 21.98
C MET A 18 -8.61 13.21 22.08
N ASP A 19 -8.36 12.78 23.31
CA ASP A 19 -7.65 11.54 23.64
C ASP A 19 -8.51 10.25 23.56
N THR A 20 -9.74 10.34 23.05
CA THR A 20 -10.62 9.16 22.89
C THR A 20 -11.04 8.94 21.44
N PRO A 21 -11.28 7.67 21.05
CA PRO A 21 -11.79 7.36 19.71
C PRO A 21 -13.07 8.09 19.36
N GLU A 22 -13.98 8.25 20.33
CA GLU A 22 -15.27 8.92 20.16
C GLU A 22 -15.08 10.42 19.96
N ALA A 23 -14.24 11.06 20.75
CA ALA A 23 -13.94 12.48 20.64
C ALA A 23 -13.21 12.79 19.32
N TYR A 24 -12.26 11.96 18.94
CA TYR A 24 -11.58 12.07 17.65
C TYR A 24 -12.56 11.95 16.48
N ARG A 25 -13.44 10.94 16.50
CA ARG A 25 -14.48 10.75 15.49
C ARG A 25 -15.42 11.95 15.39
N ALA A 26 -15.84 12.51 16.54
CA ALA A 26 -16.70 13.68 16.56
C ALA A 26 -15.99 14.93 16.01
N ALA A 27 -14.73 15.14 16.37
CA ALA A 27 -13.91 16.23 15.83
C ALA A 27 -13.67 16.08 14.33
N TRP A 28 -13.35 14.87 13.90
CA TRP A 28 -13.15 14.52 12.50
C TRP A 28 -14.40 14.73 11.66
N GLY A 29 -15.54 14.24 12.12
CA GLY A 29 -16.83 14.43 11.45
C GLY A 29 -17.21 15.89 11.27
N ARG A 30 -16.90 16.75 12.26
CA ARG A 30 -17.07 18.21 12.14
C ARG A 30 -16.14 18.79 11.09
N TYR A 31 -14.86 18.40 11.13
CA TYR A 31 -13.85 18.88 10.18
C TYR A 31 -14.17 18.51 8.74
N VAL A 32 -14.56 17.26 8.49
CA VAL A 32 -15.00 16.82 7.14
C VAL A 32 -16.19 17.61 6.64
N GLY A 33 -17.10 18.02 7.52
CA GLY A 33 -18.23 18.90 7.17
C GLY A 33 -17.84 20.35 6.89
N GLU A 34 -16.67 20.78 7.37
CA GLU A 34 -16.17 22.16 7.27
C GLU A 34 -15.07 22.33 6.22
N VAL A 35 -14.55 21.22 5.66
CA VAL A 35 -13.48 21.27 4.64
C VAL A 35 -13.97 22.01 3.40
N VAL A 36 -13.27 23.07 3.08
CA VAL A 36 -13.48 23.84 1.85
C VAL A 36 -12.94 23.02 0.66
N PRO A 37 -13.68 22.88 -0.44
CA PRO A 37 -13.20 22.21 -1.63
C PRO A 37 -11.82 22.77 -2.05
N GLY A 38 -10.78 21.93 -1.99
CA GLY A 38 -9.39 22.30 -2.30
C GLY A 38 -8.39 22.07 -1.17
N ASP A 39 -8.82 21.89 0.10
CA ASP A 39 -7.95 21.74 1.27
C ASP A 39 -7.78 20.28 1.73
N GLY A 40 -7.54 19.37 0.82
CA GLY A 40 -7.36 17.94 1.07
C GLY A 40 -8.34 17.09 0.28
N ASP A 41 -8.07 15.77 0.18
CA ASP A 41 -8.95 14.86 -0.53
C ASP A 41 -10.09 14.39 0.39
N PRO A 42 -11.36 14.72 0.11
CA PRO A 42 -12.50 14.27 0.92
C PRO A 42 -12.59 12.74 1.05
N GLU A 43 -12.03 12.01 0.11
CA GLU A 43 -12.01 10.53 0.11
C GLU A 43 -11.07 10.01 1.19
N ASP A 44 -9.88 10.62 1.34
CA ASP A 44 -8.95 10.30 2.42
C ASP A 44 -9.59 10.51 3.80
N TRP A 45 -10.34 11.58 3.98
CA TRP A 45 -11.04 11.89 5.24
C TRP A 45 -12.12 10.86 5.57
N ARG A 46 -12.90 10.43 4.57
CA ARG A 46 -13.93 9.39 4.72
C ARG A 46 -13.29 8.04 5.07
N GLU A 47 -12.17 7.71 4.45
CA GLU A 47 -11.42 6.50 4.75
C GLU A 47 -10.93 6.49 6.19
N GLN A 48 -10.33 7.58 6.67
CA GLN A 48 -9.82 7.69 8.03
C GLN A 48 -10.95 7.60 9.07
N ALA A 49 -12.07 8.28 8.82
CA ALA A 49 -13.23 8.21 9.70
C ALA A 49 -13.79 6.79 9.82
N ALA A 50 -13.92 6.08 8.69
CA ALA A 50 -14.39 4.70 8.67
C ALA A 50 -13.43 3.74 9.41
N ARG A 51 -12.12 3.92 9.23
CA ARG A 51 -11.08 3.15 9.96
C ARG A 51 -11.21 3.32 11.47
N LEU A 52 -11.29 4.57 11.93
CA LEU A 52 -11.35 4.89 13.36
C LEU A 52 -12.64 4.37 14.00
N GLU A 53 -13.76 4.56 13.31
CA GLU A 53 -15.05 4.09 13.78
C GLU A 53 -15.10 2.57 13.96
N ALA A 54 -14.62 1.84 12.98
CA ALA A 54 -14.56 0.39 13.05
C ALA A 54 -13.55 -0.09 14.11
N ALA A 55 -12.37 0.57 14.23
CA ALA A 55 -11.38 0.25 15.25
C ALA A 55 -11.94 0.43 16.66
N ALA A 56 -12.61 1.56 16.93
CA ALA A 56 -13.22 1.82 18.24
C ALA A 56 -14.32 0.81 18.61
N ARG A 57 -14.97 0.21 17.63
CA ARG A 57 -16.05 -0.76 17.83
C ARG A 57 -15.55 -2.21 17.99
N ILE A 58 -14.46 -2.58 17.31
CA ILE A 58 -14.04 -3.98 17.17
C ILE A 58 -12.84 -4.31 18.04
N LEU A 59 -11.87 -3.39 18.16
CA LEU A 59 -10.67 -3.63 18.94
C LEU A 59 -10.97 -3.50 20.44
N PRO A 60 -10.55 -4.46 21.27
CA PRO A 60 -10.80 -4.39 22.71
C PRO A 60 -9.90 -3.36 23.38
N ASP A 61 -10.45 -2.63 24.35
CA ASP A 61 -9.76 -1.60 25.16
C ASP A 61 -8.94 -0.62 24.27
N PRO A 62 -9.60 0.10 23.35
CA PRO A 62 -8.92 0.97 22.42
C PRO A 62 -8.48 2.28 23.08
N HIS A 63 -7.21 2.61 22.92
CA HIS A 63 -6.62 3.90 23.26
C HIS A 63 -6.21 4.63 21.98
N VAL A 64 -6.24 5.96 21.97
CA VAL A 64 -5.80 6.76 20.82
C VAL A 64 -4.53 7.53 21.18
N ARG A 65 -3.54 7.46 20.30
CA ARG A 65 -2.36 8.31 20.36
C ARG A 65 -2.26 9.13 19.09
N VAL A 66 -2.06 10.42 19.25
CA VAL A 66 -1.85 11.35 18.14
C VAL A 66 -0.36 11.68 18.05
N ALA A 67 0.27 11.42 16.90
CA ALA A 67 1.67 11.74 16.69
C ALA A 67 1.92 13.25 16.87
N GLY A 68 3.04 13.59 17.53
CA GLY A 68 3.38 14.99 17.85
C GLY A 68 2.67 15.57 19.06
N ARG A 69 1.79 14.81 19.76
CA ARG A 69 1.15 15.22 21.02
C ARG A 69 1.64 14.36 22.18
N PRO A 70 1.70 14.91 23.41
CA PRO A 70 1.94 14.11 24.61
C PRO A 70 0.89 13.02 24.74
N TYR A 71 1.33 11.81 25.03
CA TYR A 71 0.44 10.69 25.35
C TYR A 71 0.57 10.37 26.84
N GLU A 72 -0.53 10.51 27.56
CA GLU A 72 -0.61 10.32 29.03
C GLU A 72 -1.18 8.94 29.43
N GLY A 73 -1.36 8.04 28.44
CA GLY A 73 -1.88 6.70 28.66
C GLY A 73 -0.84 5.71 29.18
N PRO A 74 -1.21 4.42 29.29
CA PRO A 74 -0.28 3.34 29.65
C PRO A 74 0.88 3.22 28.68
N ASP A 75 1.96 2.53 29.09
CA ASP A 75 3.16 2.34 28.25
C ASP A 75 2.80 1.77 26.85
N PRO A 76 3.05 2.52 25.77
CA PRO A 76 2.74 2.09 24.40
C PRO A 76 3.32 0.72 24.02
N MET A 77 4.46 0.32 24.62
CA MET A 77 5.09 -0.96 24.34
C MET A 77 4.29 -2.16 24.84
N THR A 78 3.24 -1.93 25.62
CA THR A 78 2.37 -3.00 26.16
C THR A 78 1.13 -3.25 25.33
N PHE A 79 0.92 -2.48 24.26
CA PHE A 79 -0.25 -2.54 23.40
C PHE A 79 0.07 -3.12 22.03
N ALA A 80 -0.93 -3.73 21.41
CA ALA A 80 -0.91 -3.93 19.97
C ALA A 80 -1.26 -2.59 19.28
N HIS A 81 -0.58 -2.27 18.19
CA HIS A 81 -0.73 -0.99 17.49
C HIS A 81 -1.50 -1.13 16.19
N TYR A 82 -2.46 -0.25 15.99
CA TYR A 82 -3.15 -0.09 14.73
C TYR A 82 -3.09 1.37 14.27
N GLY A 83 -2.50 1.65 13.12
CA GLY A 83 -2.40 3.00 12.58
C GLY A 83 -3.36 3.26 11.45
N THR A 84 -3.90 4.48 11.44
CA THR A 84 -4.78 4.95 10.37
C THR A 84 -4.02 5.36 9.12
N VAL A 85 -2.83 5.93 9.29
CA VAL A 85 -1.85 6.18 8.22
C VAL A 85 -0.48 5.86 8.80
N MET A 86 0.17 4.81 8.27
CA MET A 86 1.49 4.45 8.75
C MET A 86 2.53 4.75 7.69
N LEU A 87 3.19 5.90 7.83
CA LEU A 87 4.42 6.15 7.11
C LEU A 87 5.53 5.27 7.69
N ARG A 88 6.41 4.74 6.85
CA ARG A 88 7.47 3.84 7.25
C ARG A 88 8.38 4.37 8.38
N PRO A 89 8.83 5.64 8.35
CA PRO A 89 9.62 6.18 9.47
C PRO A 89 8.90 6.08 10.82
N TYR A 90 7.59 6.15 10.81
CA TYR A 90 6.76 5.98 12.00
C TYR A 90 6.67 4.51 12.45
N MET A 91 6.54 3.58 11.50
CA MET A 91 6.57 2.14 11.80
C MET A 91 7.91 1.72 12.38
N ASP A 92 9.02 2.22 11.82
CA ASP A 92 10.37 1.97 12.32
C ASP A 92 10.54 2.51 13.76
N GLN A 93 9.96 3.67 14.08
CA GLN A 93 9.96 4.24 15.42
C GLN A 93 9.14 3.43 16.43
N LEU A 94 8.06 2.79 15.98
CA LEU A 94 7.23 1.93 16.82
C LEU A 94 7.83 0.53 17.03
N SER A 95 8.95 0.22 16.36
CA SER A 95 9.55 -1.12 16.39
C SER A 95 8.57 -2.25 16.04
N LEU A 96 7.54 -1.96 15.24
CA LEU A 96 6.62 -2.98 14.76
C LEU A 96 7.34 -3.94 13.82
N PRO A 97 6.98 -5.23 13.80
CA PRO A 97 7.53 -6.18 12.87
C PRO A 97 7.27 -5.67 11.43
N PRO A 98 8.32 -5.35 10.64
CA PRO A 98 8.10 -4.87 9.30
C PRO A 98 7.52 -5.97 8.43
N SER A 99 6.54 -5.64 7.62
CA SER A 99 6.20 -6.47 6.48
C SER A 99 7.33 -6.38 5.45
N ASN A 100 7.73 -7.51 4.89
CA ASN A 100 8.69 -7.56 3.78
C ASN A 100 8.00 -7.59 2.41
N ALA A 101 6.71 -7.31 2.37
CA ALA A 101 5.91 -7.40 1.15
C ALA A 101 6.34 -6.39 0.07
N ASP A 102 6.95 -5.27 0.47
CA ASP A 102 7.55 -4.30 -0.46
C ASP A 102 8.76 -4.89 -1.24
N ARG A 103 9.31 -6.01 -0.76
CA ARG A 103 10.42 -6.73 -1.37
C ARG A 103 9.99 -8.09 -1.94
N TYR A 104 8.78 -8.14 -2.52
CA TYR A 104 8.26 -9.36 -3.15
C TYR A 104 9.13 -9.86 -4.32
N ASP A 105 10.01 -9.02 -4.86
CA ASP A 105 11.03 -9.40 -5.82
C ASP A 105 12.00 -10.48 -5.29
N LEU A 106 12.13 -10.60 -3.96
CA LEU A 106 12.95 -11.60 -3.26
C LEU A 106 12.17 -12.87 -2.88
N MET A 107 10.90 -13.01 -3.30
CA MET A 107 10.04 -14.14 -2.97
C MET A 107 9.92 -15.09 -4.17
N PRO A 108 10.76 -16.14 -4.27
CA PRO A 108 10.73 -17.08 -5.40
C PRO A 108 9.38 -17.76 -5.60
N SER A 109 8.67 -18.06 -4.50
CA SER A 109 7.36 -18.70 -4.54
C SER A 109 6.27 -17.84 -5.16
N LEU A 110 6.48 -16.51 -5.27
CA LEU A 110 5.53 -15.61 -5.95
C LEU A 110 5.62 -15.66 -7.49
N ARG A 111 6.78 -16.00 -8.03
CA ARG A 111 7.06 -15.91 -9.48
C ARG A 111 6.02 -16.62 -10.36
N PRO A 112 5.55 -17.85 -10.04
CA PRO A 112 4.53 -18.53 -10.85
C PRO A 112 3.21 -17.77 -10.95
N TYR A 113 2.93 -16.90 -9.97
CA TYR A 113 1.66 -16.17 -9.86
C TYR A 113 1.67 -14.81 -10.55
N LEU A 114 2.81 -14.31 -11.02
CA LEU A 114 2.91 -12.99 -11.67
C LEU A 114 2.27 -12.95 -13.07
N GLY A 115 2.19 -14.10 -13.77
CA GLY A 115 1.65 -14.18 -15.13
C GLY A 115 2.41 -13.42 -16.20
N ARG A 116 3.62 -12.95 -15.88
CA ARG A 116 4.51 -12.20 -16.76
C ARG A 116 5.98 -12.47 -16.45
N ASP A 117 6.87 -12.25 -17.43
CA ASP A 117 8.31 -12.27 -17.17
C ASP A 117 8.69 -11.07 -16.28
N ALA A 118 9.42 -11.34 -15.21
CA ALA A 118 9.89 -10.34 -14.26
C ALA A 118 11.30 -10.70 -13.75
N ARG A 119 12.17 -9.70 -13.63
CA ARG A 119 13.53 -9.85 -13.14
C ARG A 119 13.89 -8.74 -12.18
N SER A 120 14.40 -9.10 -11.03
CA SER A 120 15.05 -8.16 -10.10
C SER A 120 16.53 -8.05 -10.51
N VAL A 121 17.01 -6.82 -10.61
CA VAL A 121 18.43 -6.50 -10.89
C VAL A 121 18.90 -5.47 -9.86
N ALA A 122 20.21 -5.40 -9.63
CA ALA A 122 20.76 -4.35 -8.78
C ALA A 122 20.45 -2.96 -9.36
N CYS A 123 20.36 -1.95 -8.50
CA CYS A 123 20.18 -0.56 -8.92
C CYS A 123 21.48 0.00 -9.52
N ASP A 124 21.81 -0.50 -10.69
CA ASP A 124 22.96 -0.13 -11.51
C ASP A 124 22.48 0.16 -12.94
N GLY A 125 22.90 1.29 -13.49
CA GLY A 125 22.40 1.75 -14.77
C GLY A 125 22.65 0.79 -15.91
N ASP A 126 23.80 0.13 -15.97
CA ASP A 126 24.14 -0.79 -17.07
C ASP A 126 23.39 -2.12 -16.91
N MET A 127 23.14 -2.55 -15.66
CA MET A 127 22.32 -3.72 -15.37
C MET A 127 20.87 -3.48 -15.73
N ILE A 128 20.33 -2.29 -15.42
CA ILE A 128 18.96 -1.91 -15.77
C ILE A 128 18.79 -1.85 -17.29
N ASP A 129 19.70 -1.16 -18.00
CA ASP A 129 19.68 -1.06 -19.47
C ASP A 129 19.74 -2.45 -20.12
N THR A 130 20.62 -3.32 -19.64
CA THR A 130 20.74 -4.70 -20.12
C THR A 130 19.46 -5.50 -19.90
N ALA A 131 18.85 -5.35 -18.72
CA ALA A 131 17.62 -6.06 -18.36
C ALA A 131 16.43 -5.59 -19.22
N VAL A 132 16.30 -4.28 -19.46
CA VAL A 132 15.24 -3.70 -20.30
C VAL A 132 15.37 -4.15 -21.73
N HIS A 133 16.56 -4.01 -22.36
CA HIS A 133 16.78 -4.47 -23.72
C HIS A 133 16.53 -5.98 -23.86
N GLY A 134 17.06 -6.78 -22.93
CA GLY A 134 16.81 -8.22 -22.93
C GLY A 134 15.35 -8.60 -22.73
N MET A 135 14.53 -7.76 -22.05
CA MET A 135 13.09 -7.98 -21.91
C MET A 135 12.36 -7.65 -23.23
N LEU A 136 12.70 -6.53 -23.88
CA LEU A 136 12.16 -6.15 -25.19
C LEU A 136 12.46 -7.19 -26.25
N ASP A 137 13.68 -7.74 -26.27
CA ASP A 137 14.11 -8.77 -27.23
C ASP A 137 13.35 -10.09 -27.05
N ARG A 138 13.10 -10.50 -25.80
CA ARG A 138 12.35 -11.74 -25.51
C ARG A 138 10.85 -11.62 -25.77
N HIS A 139 10.30 -10.43 -25.67
CA HIS A 139 8.87 -10.16 -25.79
C HIS A 139 8.60 -9.06 -26.84
N PRO A 140 8.94 -9.30 -28.13
CA PRO A 140 8.74 -8.33 -29.19
C PRO A 140 7.25 -7.99 -29.31
N GLY A 141 6.92 -6.70 -29.28
CA GLY A 141 5.55 -6.21 -29.29
C GLY A 141 4.94 -5.99 -27.91
N SER A 142 5.60 -6.45 -26.83
CA SER A 142 5.26 -6.05 -25.46
C SER A 142 6.19 -4.93 -25.01
N GLY A 143 5.66 -3.97 -24.26
CA GLY A 143 6.50 -3.00 -23.56
C GLY A 143 7.12 -3.59 -22.29
N VAL A 144 7.83 -2.76 -21.56
CA VAL A 144 8.49 -3.10 -20.31
C VAL A 144 8.06 -2.10 -19.23
N VAL A 145 7.90 -2.59 -18.01
CA VAL A 145 7.68 -1.75 -16.82
C VAL A 145 8.92 -1.86 -15.94
N VAL A 146 9.50 -0.71 -15.59
CA VAL A 146 10.60 -0.60 -14.62
C VAL A 146 10.05 -0.04 -13.33
N LYS A 147 10.21 -0.78 -12.24
CA LYS A 147 9.79 -0.41 -10.89
C LYS A 147 11.03 -0.38 -10.00
N PHE A 148 11.33 0.78 -9.46
CA PHE A 148 12.33 0.91 -8.41
C PHE A 148 11.72 0.37 -7.11
N MET A 149 12.40 -0.58 -6.47
CA MET A 149 11.94 -1.22 -5.23
C MET A 149 12.23 -0.31 -4.03
N LEU A 150 11.74 0.93 -4.13
CA LEU A 150 11.81 1.94 -3.09
C LEU A 150 10.68 1.74 -2.09
N ARG A 151 11.05 1.85 -0.82
CA ARG A 151 10.11 1.74 0.28
C ARG A 151 9.13 2.89 0.36
N ASP A 152 9.48 4.06 -0.16
CA ASP A 152 8.66 5.28 -0.06
C ASP A 152 7.99 5.71 -1.37
N LYS A 153 8.11 4.93 -2.42
CA LYS A 153 7.50 5.20 -3.74
C LYS A 153 7.87 6.58 -4.34
N ARG A 154 9.03 7.13 -4.01
CA ARG A 154 9.48 8.45 -4.50
C ARG A 154 9.69 8.50 -6.01
N LEU A 155 9.98 7.37 -6.63
CA LEU A 155 10.17 7.31 -8.08
C LEU A 155 8.95 6.69 -8.77
N PRO A 156 8.43 7.33 -9.83
CA PRO A 156 7.34 6.79 -10.61
C PRO A 156 7.76 5.52 -11.37
N LEU A 157 6.77 4.72 -11.77
CA LEU A 157 6.97 3.61 -12.67
C LEU A 157 7.37 4.14 -14.06
N ALA A 158 8.40 3.55 -14.68
CA ALA A 158 8.71 3.82 -16.08
C ALA A 158 8.01 2.78 -16.97
N PHE A 159 7.13 3.26 -17.85
CA PHE A 159 6.44 2.44 -18.84
C PHE A 159 7.12 2.61 -20.19
N ILE A 160 7.90 1.61 -20.60
CA ILE A 160 8.68 1.61 -21.85
C ILE A 160 7.85 0.90 -22.91
N ASP A 161 7.67 1.54 -24.04
CA ASP A 161 6.95 0.97 -25.17
C ASP A 161 7.82 -0.01 -25.97
N PRO A 162 7.23 -0.85 -26.85
CA PRO A 162 7.98 -1.86 -27.61
C PRO A 162 9.08 -1.28 -28.51
N ASP A 163 9.01 0.00 -28.89
CA ASP A 163 10.02 0.72 -29.67
C ASP A 163 11.19 1.26 -28.81
N GLY A 164 11.20 0.95 -27.50
CA GLY A 164 12.24 1.38 -26.58
C GLY A 164 12.10 2.84 -26.14
N THR A 165 10.95 3.47 -26.35
CA THR A 165 10.67 4.84 -25.86
C THR A 165 9.77 4.84 -24.64
N PHE A 166 9.80 5.91 -23.84
CA PHE A 166 8.87 6.12 -22.73
C PHE A 166 8.48 7.61 -22.60
N MET A 167 7.38 7.87 -21.91
CA MET A 167 6.97 9.23 -21.59
C MET A 167 7.71 9.71 -20.34
N GLN A 168 8.47 10.78 -20.47
CA GLN A 168 9.05 11.47 -19.34
C GLN A 168 7.94 12.11 -18.49
N SER A 169 7.99 11.95 -17.18
CA SER A 169 7.06 12.60 -16.26
C SER A 169 7.28 14.11 -16.24
N ASP A 170 6.18 14.87 -16.07
CA ASP A 170 6.16 16.33 -16.04
C ASP A 170 6.41 16.92 -14.65
N GLU A 171 7.01 16.17 -13.72
CA GLU A 171 7.22 16.60 -12.32
C GLU A 171 7.98 17.93 -12.17
N TYR A 172 8.61 18.42 -13.25
CA TYR A 172 9.36 19.69 -13.25
C TYR A 172 8.70 20.80 -14.11
N GLY A 173 7.41 20.68 -14.44
CA GLY A 173 6.67 21.72 -15.17
C GLY A 173 6.97 21.80 -16.67
N GLY A 174 7.60 20.77 -17.23
CA GLY A 174 7.79 20.61 -18.68
C GLY A 174 6.56 20.00 -19.35
N ARG A 175 6.51 19.98 -20.67
CA ARG A 175 5.51 19.19 -21.39
C ARG A 175 5.94 17.73 -21.42
N PRO A 176 5.01 16.76 -21.21
CA PRO A 176 5.32 15.36 -21.38
C PRO A 176 5.97 15.12 -22.74
N GLU A 177 7.16 14.54 -22.75
CA GLU A 177 7.91 14.26 -23.97
C GLU A 177 8.23 12.76 -24.05
N ARG A 178 8.10 12.22 -25.26
CA ARG A 178 8.50 10.84 -25.54
C ARG A 178 9.99 10.81 -25.85
N ILE A 179 10.76 10.15 -25.01
CA ILE A 179 12.21 10.03 -25.14
C ILE A 179 12.65 8.57 -25.22
N PRO A 180 13.82 8.28 -25.85
CA PRO A 180 14.41 6.93 -25.79
C PRO A 180 14.71 6.51 -24.34
N PHE A 181 14.48 5.25 -24.02
CA PHE A 181 14.80 4.74 -22.68
C PHE A 181 16.28 4.95 -22.31
N ALA A 182 17.20 4.88 -23.26
CA ALA A 182 18.62 5.19 -23.04
C ALA A 182 18.88 6.57 -22.40
N ALA A 183 17.90 7.49 -22.49
CA ALA A 183 17.96 8.82 -21.87
C ALA A 183 17.35 8.85 -20.45
N TRP A 184 16.86 7.74 -19.90
CA TRP A 184 16.15 7.68 -18.61
C TRP A 184 16.96 8.24 -17.44
N ARG A 185 18.27 8.06 -17.46
CA ARG A 185 19.19 8.58 -16.44
C ARG A 185 19.15 10.10 -16.34
N TRP A 186 18.86 10.80 -17.46
CA TRP A 186 18.77 12.24 -17.52
C TRP A 186 17.35 12.79 -17.28
N ALA A 187 16.40 11.90 -17.10
CA ALA A 187 14.99 12.21 -16.88
C ALA A 187 14.57 12.17 -15.40
N GLY A 188 15.53 12.39 -14.49
CA GLY A 188 15.28 12.44 -13.04
C GLY A 188 15.42 11.09 -12.31
N TYR A 189 15.60 9.99 -13.02
CA TYR A 189 15.81 8.67 -12.41
C TYR A 189 17.25 8.44 -11.91
N ASP A 190 18.18 9.30 -12.29
CA ASP A 190 19.56 9.32 -11.82
C ASP A 190 19.66 9.52 -10.30
N LEU A 191 18.77 10.28 -9.69
CA LEU A 191 18.72 10.48 -8.24
C LEU A 191 18.66 9.18 -7.47
N ALA A 192 17.90 8.17 -7.97
CA ALA A 192 17.83 6.85 -7.37
C ALA A 192 19.17 6.12 -7.36
N LEU A 193 20.05 6.42 -8.32
CA LEU A 193 21.39 5.80 -8.42
C LEU A 193 22.38 6.44 -7.48
N PHE A 194 22.19 7.72 -7.11
CA PHE A 194 23.13 8.48 -6.27
C PHE A 194 22.84 8.36 -4.78
N GLU A 195 21.60 8.21 -4.39
CA GLU A 195 21.21 8.14 -2.97
C GLU A 195 21.45 6.77 -2.33
N GLY A 196 21.98 5.79 -3.09
CA GLY A 196 22.26 4.43 -2.58
C GLY A 196 21.00 3.61 -2.25
N GLU A 197 19.85 4.11 -2.59
CA GLU A 197 18.55 3.46 -2.55
C GLU A 197 17.83 3.70 -3.89
N PRO A 198 17.17 2.72 -4.44
CA PRO A 198 16.86 1.37 -4.00
C PRO A 198 18.04 0.39 -4.21
N ASP A 199 18.06 -0.69 -3.45
CA ASP A 199 19.02 -1.78 -3.63
C ASP A 199 18.64 -2.70 -4.81
N ALA A 200 17.41 -2.58 -5.36
CA ALA A 200 16.95 -3.37 -6.50
C ALA A 200 15.97 -2.61 -7.40
N VAL A 201 15.92 -3.05 -8.64
CA VAL A 201 14.98 -2.61 -9.66
C VAL A 201 14.29 -3.82 -10.27
N LEU A 202 12.97 -3.81 -10.30
CA LEU A 202 12.17 -4.85 -10.93
C LEU A 202 11.86 -4.45 -12.38
N VAL A 203 12.39 -5.20 -13.32
CA VAL A 203 12.13 -5.06 -14.76
C VAL A 203 11.17 -6.16 -15.17
N GLN A 204 10.02 -5.80 -15.72
CA GLN A 204 8.97 -6.75 -16.01
C GLN A 204 8.28 -6.47 -17.34
N GLN A 205 7.81 -7.53 -17.98
CA GLN A 205 7.00 -7.44 -19.19
C GLN A 205 5.74 -6.63 -18.92
N LYS A 206 5.45 -5.64 -19.78
CA LYS A 206 4.19 -4.89 -19.72
C LYS A 206 3.05 -5.79 -20.21
N THR A 207 2.04 -6.00 -19.38
CA THR A 207 0.86 -6.80 -19.69
C THR A 207 -0.39 -5.97 -19.49
N ARG A 208 -1.47 -6.32 -20.22
CA ARG A 208 -2.77 -5.74 -19.94
C ARG A 208 -3.33 -6.32 -18.66
N MET A 209 -3.70 -5.44 -17.73
CA MET A 209 -4.29 -5.78 -16.45
C MET A 209 -5.74 -5.33 -16.47
N ARG A 210 -6.64 -6.26 -16.12
CA ARG A 210 -8.09 -6.02 -16.09
C ARG A 210 -8.61 -6.33 -14.71
N TYR A 211 -9.60 -5.57 -14.24
CA TYR A 211 -10.31 -5.81 -12.98
C TYR A 211 -9.35 -5.86 -11.79
N GLU A 212 -8.53 -4.83 -11.62
CA GLU A 212 -7.61 -4.75 -10.47
C GLU A 212 -8.36 -4.86 -9.15
N TYR A 213 -7.83 -5.70 -8.26
CA TYR A 213 -8.47 -6.06 -7.00
C TYR A 213 -7.44 -6.20 -5.90
N ARG A 214 -7.75 -5.72 -4.71
CA ARG A 214 -6.88 -5.77 -3.54
C ARG A 214 -7.44 -6.69 -2.48
N ILE A 215 -6.60 -7.60 -1.95
CA ILE A 215 -6.95 -8.49 -0.84
C ILE A 215 -5.95 -8.29 0.30
N HIS A 216 -6.49 -8.04 1.48
CA HIS A 216 -5.70 -7.94 2.72
C HIS A 216 -5.46 -9.32 3.32
N VAL A 217 -4.19 -9.59 3.68
CA VAL A 217 -3.74 -10.85 4.28
C VAL A 217 -3.23 -10.57 5.68
N ILE A 218 -3.89 -11.16 6.66
CA ILE A 218 -3.59 -11.05 8.09
C ILE A 218 -3.42 -12.46 8.65
N GLY A 219 -2.38 -12.70 9.45
CA GLY A 219 -2.11 -14.04 9.96
C GLY A 219 -1.86 -15.09 8.87
N GLY A 220 -1.36 -14.66 7.69
CA GLY A 220 -1.17 -15.53 6.53
C GLY A 220 -2.47 -15.99 5.86
N GLN A 221 -3.61 -15.35 6.17
CA GLN A 221 -4.93 -15.67 5.62
C GLN A 221 -5.56 -14.44 4.95
N PRO A 222 -6.15 -14.58 3.74
CA PRO A 222 -6.98 -13.55 3.13
C PRO A 222 -8.14 -13.18 4.07
N ALA A 223 -8.19 -11.92 4.47
CA ALA A 223 -9.18 -11.42 5.42
C ALA A 223 -10.41 -10.83 4.71
N CYS A 224 -10.19 -9.97 3.73
CA CYS A 224 -11.22 -9.27 2.97
C CYS A 224 -10.60 -8.64 1.72
N GLY A 225 -11.44 -8.13 0.81
CA GLY A 225 -10.95 -7.51 -0.42
C GLY A 225 -11.95 -6.57 -1.08
N ALA A 226 -11.43 -5.71 -1.96
CA ALA A 226 -12.22 -4.78 -2.77
C ALA A 226 -11.55 -4.49 -4.11
N GLY A 227 -12.33 -4.11 -5.12
CA GLY A 227 -11.81 -3.60 -6.38
C GLY A 227 -11.06 -2.27 -6.16
N CYS A 228 -9.98 -2.06 -6.92
CA CYS A 228 -9.15 -0.85 -6.83
C CYS A 228 -9.83 0.36 -7.49
N VAL A 229 -10.99 0.75 -6.96
CA VAL A 229 -11.79 1.89 -7.41
C VAL A 229 -11.45 3.10 -6.54
N GLU A 230 -10.68 4.06 -7.05
CA GLU A 230 -10.08 5.15 -6.28
C GLU A 230 -11.11 6.01 -5.51
N ARG A 231 -12.28 6.25 -6.10
CA ARG A 231 -13.34 7.05 -5.48
C ARG A 231 -14.09 6.35 -4.33
N PHE A 232 -13.85 5.05 -4.10
CA PHE A 232 -14.47 4.31 -3.02
C PHE A 232 -13.62 4.31 -1.77
N THR A 233 -14.31 4.38 -0.64
CA THR A 233 -13.77 4.25 0.71
C THR A 233 -14.50 3.13 1.44
N PRO A 234 -14.06 2.68 2.60
CA PRO A 234 -14.79 1.67 3.38
C PRO A 234 -16.24 2.07 3.72
N ALA A 235 -16.56 3.37 3.76
CA ALA A 235 -17.92 3.83 3.93
C ALA A 235 -18.85 3.49 2.76
N ASP A 236 -18.28 3.14 1.61
CA ASP A 236 -19.03 2.73 0.41
C ASP A 236 -19.23 1.20 0.34
N ASN A 237 -18.66 0.41 1.30
CA ASN A 237 -18.88 -1.03 1.34
C ASN A 237 -20.36 -1.37 1.53
N THR A 238 -20.84 -2.38 0.83
CA THR A 238 -22.24 -2.81 0.84
C THR A 238 -22.52 -3.98 1.79
N GLY A 239 -21.60 -4.26 2.71
CA GLY A 239 -21.68 -5.38 3.65
C GLY A 239 -21.08 -6.67 3.11
N GLU A 240 -20.32 -6.59 2.02
CA GLU A 240 -19.68 -7.74 1.41
C GLU A 240 -18.19 -7.82 1.85
N ARG A 241 -17.81 -8.97 2.39
CA ARG A 241 -16.41 -9.24 2.79
C ARG A 241 -15.43 -9.12 1.63
N TYR A 242 -15.85 -9.49 0.43
CA TYR A 242 -15.15 -9.30 -0.83
C TYR A 242 -16.04 -8.48 -1.75
N ASP A 243 -15.87 -7.16 -1.75
CA ASP A 243 -16.72 -6.27 -2.53
C ASP A 243 -16.59 -6.57 -4.02
N PRO A 244 -17.69 -6.90 -4.72
CA PRO A 244 -17.64 -7.35 -6.11
C PRO A 244 -17.51 -6.21 -7.13
N ARG A 245 -17.53 -4.96 -6.68
CA ARG A 245 -17.50 -3.80 -7.58
C ARG A 245 -16.06 -3.48 -7.98
N MET A 246 -15.83 -3.38 -9.27
CA MET A 246 -14.53 -3.11 -9.86
C MET A 246 -14.65 -2.41 -11.22
N GLU A 247 -13.57 -1.88 -11.71
CA GLU A 247 -13.44 -1.32 -13.06
C GLU A 247 -12.69 -2.29 -13.96
N GLU A 248 -13.09 -2.43 -15.23
CA GLU A 248 -12.34 -3.27 -16.18
C GLU A 248 -10.91 -2.75 -16.36
N THR A 249 -10.77 -1.44 -16.46
CA THR A 249 -9.49 -0.75 -16.51
C THR A 249 -9.52 0.36 -15.46
N ARG A 250 -8.48 0.46 -14.66
CA ARG A 250 -8.39 1.44 -13.58
C ARG A 250 -8.67 2.85 -14.11
N ASN A 251 -9.46 3.61 -13.38
CA ASN A 251 -9.85 4.98 -13.66
C ASN A 251 -10.62 5.16 -14.99
N ASN A 252 -11.32 4.12 -15.48
CA ASN A 252 -12.19 4.27 -16.65
C ASN A 252 -13.58 4.82 -16.32
N GLY A 253 -13.89 5.01 -15.05
CA GLY A 253 -15.14 5.58 -14.54
C GLY A 253 -16.35 4.65 -14.62
N ARG A 254 -16.22 3.44 -15.18
CA ARG A 254 -17.29 2.46 -15.27
C ARG A 254 -17.12 1.36 -14.25
N ILE A 255 -17.92 1.42 -13.18
CA ILE A 255 -17.93 0.42 -12.13
C ILE A 255 -18.99 -0.63 -12.45
N GLU A 256 -18.60 -1.90 -12.40
CA GLU A 256 -19.45 -3.05 -12.59
C GLU A 256 -19.34 -4.00 -11.41
N SER A 257 -20.39 -4.78 -11.16
CA SER A 257 -20.38 -5.80 -10.11
C SER A 257 -20.09 -7.17 -10.72
N HIS A 258 -18.98 -7.78 -10.26
CA HIS A 258 -18.49 -9.07 -10.73
C HIS A 258 -18.25 -10.04 -9.56
N PRO A 259 -19.32 -10.59 -8.94
CA PRO A 259 -19.16 -11.49 -7.79
C PRO A 259 -18.40 -12.78 -8.13
N ASP A 260 -18.42 -13.21 -9.39
CA ASP A 260 -17.67 -14.39 -9.83
C ASP A 260 -16.16 -14.11 -9.83
N ILE A 261 -15.76 -12.92 -10.27
CA ILE A 261 -14.35 -12.50 -10.26
C ILE A 261 -13.88 -12.33 -8.81
N ALA A 262 -14.69 -11.72 -7.94
CA ALA A 262 -14.34 -11.57 -6.53
C ALA A 262 -14.08 -12.92 -5.84
N ARG A 263 -14.95 -13.93 -6.09
CA ARG A 263 -14.75 -15.30 -5.60
C ARG A 263 -13.50 -15.98 -6.19
N LEU A 264 -13.24 -15.76 -7.47
CA LEU A 264 -12.01 -16.26 -8.11
C LEU A 264 -10.76 -15.68 -7.46
N TYR A 265 -10.75 -14.38 -7.17
CA TYR A 265 -9.65 -13.71 -6.50
C TYR A 265 -9.49 -14.16 -5.05
N GLU A 266 -10.58 -14.35 -4.31
CA GLU A 266 -10.53 -14.93 -2.96
C GLU A 266 -9.82 -16.29 -2.96
N ALA A 267 -10.27 -17.21 -3.83
CA ALA A 267 -9.67 -18.54 -3.92
C ALA A 267 -8.19 -18.48 -4.33
N PHE A 268 -7.86 -17.64 -5.31
CA PHE A 268 -6.49 -17.45 -5.77
C PHE A 268 -5.59 -16.82 -4.71
N ALA A 269 -6.10 -15.86 -3.93
CA ALA A 269 -5.35 -15.25 -2.84
C ALA A 269 -5.02 -16.24 -1.73
N HIS A 270 -5.91 -17.20 -1.44
CA HIS A 270 -5.61 -18.30 -0.50
C HIS A 270 -4.46 -19.17 -1.02
N GLU A 271 -4.42 -19.48 -2.31
CA GLU A 271 -3.33 -20.23 -2.92
C GLU A 271 -2.00 -19.47 -2.83
N VAL A 272 -2.00 -18.18 -3.20
CA VAL A 272 -0.82 -17.30 -3.13
C VAL A 272 -0.34 -17.16 -1.69
N ALA A 273 -1.22 -16.86 -0.74
CA ALA A 273 -0.85 -16.71 0.67
C ALA A 273 -0.27 -18.01 1.24
N HIS A 274 -0.83 -19.17 0.87
CA HIS A 274 -0.28 -20.46 1.25
C HIS A 274 1.13 -20.69 0.68
N ALA A 275 1.36 -20.34 -0.58
CA ALA A 275 2.68 -20.46 -1.20
C ALA A 275 3.73 -19.55 -0.54
N LEU A 276 3.31 -18.39 -0.06
CA LEU A 276 4.18 -17.37 0.55
C LEU A 276 4.37 -17.53 2.07
N ARG A 277 3.76 -18.52 2.72
CA ARG A 277 3.72 -18.64 4.18
C ARG A 277 5.09 -18.65 4.87
N ASP A 278 6.13 -19.09 4.18
CA ASP A 278 7.49 -19.17 4.70
C ASP A 278 8.40 -18.00 4.22
N GLU A 279 7.89 -17.16 3.32
CA GLU A 279 8.63 -16.05 2.72
C GLU A 279 8.08 -14.68 3.12
N ALA A 280 6.74 -14.51 3.14
CA ALA A 280 6.12 -13.26 3.51
C ALA A 280 6.01 -13.12 5.03
N THR A 281 6.37 -11.95 5.55
CA THR A 281 6.29 -11.63 6.98
C THR A 281 5.40 -10.42 7.22
N GLY A 282 4.74 -10.40 8.39
CA GLY A 282 3.84 -9.32 8.79
C GLY A 282 2.55 -9.26 7.96
N PRO A 283 1.68 -8.29 8.23
CA PRO A 283 0.47 -8.04 7.46
C PRO A 283 0.78 -7.45 6.08
N TYR A 284 0.12 -7.96 5.05
CA TYR A 284 0.33 -7.46 3.68
C TYR A 284 -0.95 -7.48 2.86
N VAL A 285 -0.87 -6.89 1.67
CA VAL A 285 -1.93 -6.95 0.66
C VAL A 285 -1.42 -7.61 -0.61
N ILE A 286 -2.31 -8.27 -1.32
CA ILE A 286 -2.08 -8.83 -2.64
C ILE A 286 -2.91 -8.02 -3.63
N ASP A 287 -2.26 -7.37 -4.58
CA ASP A 287 -2.93 -6.73 -5.70
C ASP A 287 -3.01 -7.71 -6.87
N LEU A 288 -4.22 -7.90 -7.40
CA LEU A 288 -4.57 -8.93 -8.37
C LEU A 288 -5.12 -8.33 -9.66
N TYR A 289 -5.01 -9.07 -10.76
CA TYR A 289 -5.64 -8.72 -12.04
C TYR A 289 -6.04 -9.97 -12.82
N LEU A 290 -6.93 -9.82 -13.80
CA LEU A 290 -7.17 -10.83 -14.83
C LEU A 290 -6.38 -10.50 -16.11
N ASP A 291 -5.77 -11.53 -16.70
CA ASP A 291 -5.23 -11.45 -18.06
C ASP A 291 -6.37 -11.49 -19.12
N ASP A 292 -6.02 -11.37 -20.40
CA ASP A 292 -6.99 -11.43 -21.49
C ASP A 292 -7.68 -12.81 -21.64
N ALA A 293 -7.13 -13.85 -21.05
CA ALA A 293 -7.74 -15.18 -20.98
C ALA A 293 -8.63 -15.37 -19.74
N GLY A 294 -8.77 -14.34 -18.89
CA GLY A 294 -9.57 -14.40 -17.66
C GLY A 294 -8.90 -15.18 -16.51
N ARG A 295 -7.59 -15.35 -16.55
CA ARG A 295 -6.82 -16.01 -15.48
C ARG A 295 -6.35 -14.99 -14.46
N PRO A 296 -6.46 -15.30 -13.15
CA PRO A 296 -5.98 -14.41 -12.10
C PRO A 296 -4.46 -14.43 -11.99
N HIS A 297 -3.86 -13.27 -11.72
CA HIS A 297 -2.43 -13.10 -11.49
C HIS A 297 -2.17 -12.03 -10.45
N VAL A 298 -0.99 -12.06 -9.85
CA VAL A 298 -0.52 -11.04 -8.90
C VAL A 298 0.10 -9.87 -9.64
N ILE A 299 -0.30 -8.66 -9.30
CA ILE A 299 0.37 -7.42 -9.71
C ILE A 299 1.60 -7.21 -8.84
N GLU A 300 1.37 -7.11 -7.53
CA GLU A 300 2.39 -6.81 -6.53
C GLU A 300 1.91 -7.20 -5.13
N LEU A 301 2.84 -7.19 -4.18
CA LEU A 301 2.55 -7.17 -2.76
C LEU A 301 2.91 -5.80 -2.19
N ASN A 302 2.18 -5.37 -1.17
CA ASN A 302 2.50 -4.17 -0.42
C ASN A 302 2.29 -4.42 1.08
N PRO A 303 3.03 -3.75 1.98
CA PRO A 303 2.68 -3.74 3.39
C PRO A 303 1.25 -3.23 3.60
N GLN A 304 0.50 -3.89 4.49
CA GLN A 304 -0.88 -3.52 4.79
C GLN A 304 -0.98 -2.05 5.26
N SER A 305 -0.02 -1.59 6.04
CA SER A 305 0.04 -0.24 6.58
C SER A 305 0.21 0.87 5.52
N ASN A 306 0.66 0.51 4.32
CA ASN A 306 0.92 1.44 3.21
C ASN A 306 0.00 1.19 2.01
N SER A 307 -1.23 0.74 2.28
CA SER A 307 -2.17 0.32 1.25
C SER A 307 -3.53 0.98 1.45
N GLY A 308 -4.09 1.56 0.38
CA GLY A 308 -5.45 2.09 0.38
C GLY A 308 -6.49 1.00 0.61
N LEU A 309 -7.63 1.37 1.15
CA LEU A 309 -8.66 0.42 1.57
C LEU A 309 -9.76 0.23 0.53
N TYR A 310 -10.04 1.24 -0.28
CA TYR A 310 -11.18 1.23 -1.20
C TYR A 310 -12.51 0.86 -0.47
N ALA A 311 -13.44 0.20 -1.11
CA ALA A 311 -14.70 -0.25 -0.50
C ALA A 311 -14.53 -1.51 0.37
N LEU A 312 -13.48 -1.58 1.18
CA LEU A 312 -13.15 -2.73 2.00
C LEU A 312 -14.15 -2.91 3.16
N ASP A 313 -14.44 -4.16 3.53
CA ASP A 313 -15.13 -4.50 4.78
C ASP A 313 -14.19 -4.30 5.98
N MET A 314 -14.34 -3.16 6.65
CA MET A 314 -13.53 -2.81 7.82
C MET A 314 -13.76 -3.73 9.00
N ASP A 315 -14.97 -4.30 9.15
CA ASP A 315 -15.28 -5.21 10.24
C ASP A 315 -14.55 -6.53 10.07
N ALA A 316 -14.50 -7.04 8.85
CA ALA A 316 -13.74 -8.23 8.52
C ALA A 316 -12.22 -8.02 8.70
N LEU A 317 -11.70 -6.87 8.22
CA LEU A 317 -10.29 -6.52 8.40
C LEU A 317 -9.91 -6.43 9.88
N LEU A 318 -10.63 -5.63 10.66
CA LEU A 318 -10.30 -5.40 12.07
C LEU A 318 -10.57 -6.62 12.95
N THR A 319 -11.51 -7.48 12.58
CA THR A 319 -11.68 -8.79 13.20
C THR A 319 -10.44 -9.66 12.99
N ALA A 320 -9.92 -9.74 11.77
CA ALA A 320 -8.71 -10.48 11.47
C ALA A 320 -7.48 -9.89 12.21
N ILE A 321 -7.36 -8.57 12.29
CA ILE A 321 -6.31 -7.87 13.04
C ILE A 321 -6.41 -8.19 14.52
N ARG A 322 -7.59 -8.08 15.14
CA ARG A 322 -7.86 -8.39 16.55
C ARG A 322 -7.48 -9.84 16.89
N ASP A 323 -7.73 -10.76 15.98
CA ASP A 323 -7.52 -12.19 16.19
C ASP A 323 -6.04 -12.60 15.96
N ASN A 324 -5.17 -11.68 15.46
CA ASN A 324 -3.73 -11.87 15.23
C ASN A 324 -2.90 -10.72 15.86
N PRO A 325 -3.06 -10.44 17.16
CA PRO A 325 -2.44 -9.26 17.79
C PRO A 325 -0.90 -9.30 17.78
N GLU A 326 -0.29 -10.49 17.69
CA GLU A 326 1.16 -10.67 17.68
C GLU A 326 1.84 -10.00 16.47
N GLN A 327 1.13 -9.84 15.36
CA GLN A 327 1.63 -9.14 14.18
C GLN A 327 1.65 -7.61 14.35
N PHE A 328 1.05 -7.11 15.41
CA PHE A 328 0.88 -5.69 15.69
C PHE A 328 1.53 -5.27 17.01
N MET A 329 2.24 -6.19 17.68
CA MET A 329 2.99 -5.88 18.91
C MET A 329 4.34 -5.27 18.59
N PRO A 330 4.76 -4.21 19.30
CA PRO A 330 6.11 -3.69 19.22
C PRO A 330 7.15 -4.76 19.56
N ASP A 331 8.28 -4.76 18.86
CA ASP A 331 9.43 -5.61 19.15
C ASP A 331 10.44 -4.83 20.01
N PRO A 332 10.51 -5.09 21.33
CA PRO A 332 11.40 -4.36 22.22
C PRO A 332 12.89 -4.58 21.90
N SER A 333 13.23 -5.63 21.15
CA SER A 333 14.62 -5.91 20.76
C SER A 333 15.14 -4.97 19.67
N ARG A 334 14.25 -4.27 18.97
CA ARG A 334 14.60 -3.35 17.89
C ARG A 334 14.90 -1.92 18.32
N GLY A 335 14.90 -1.65 19.63
CA GLY A 335 15.53 -0.48 20.25
C GLY A 335 14.97 0.90 19.91
N GLY A 336 13.72 0.99 19.50
CA GLY A 336 13.01 2.25 19.42
C GLY A 336 12.77 2.80 20.82
N MET A 337 13.38 3.93 21.20
CA MET A 337 13.07 4.56 22.49
C MET A 337 11.62 5.01 22.53
N PRO A 338 10.81 4.51 23.47
CA PRO A 338 9.44 5.00 23.65
C PRO A 338 9.51 6.33 24.40
N GLY A 339 9.64 7.43 23.73
CA GLY A 339 9.62 8.66 24.49
C GLY A 339 9.69 9.97 23.73
N CYS A 340 10.18 9.96 22.54
CA CYS A 340 10.31 11.20 21.78
C CYS A 340 9.82 11.03 20.35
N LEU A 341 8.49 11.02 20.17
CA LEU A 341 7.90 11.48 18.92
C LEU A 341 8.00 13.02 18.87
N GLY A 342 9.20 13.53 19.17
CA GLY A 342 9.57 14.89 18.83
C GLY A 342 9.72 14.92 17.32
N VAL A 343 8.72 15.47 16.64
CA VAL A 343 8.91 15.95 15.28
C VAL A 343 10.16 16.84 15.32
N ARG A 344 11.25 16.43 14.69
CA ARG A 344 12.30 17.37 14.35
C ARG A 344 11.63 18.41 13.47
N GLU A 345 11.61 19.65 13.93
CA GLU A 345 11.05 20.81 13.24
C GLU A 345 11.76 21.15 11.91
N GLU A 346 12.58 20.26 11.38
CA GLU A 346 13.33 20.50 10.16
C GLU A 346 12.97 19.40 9.14
N THR A 347 11.89 19.59 8.44
CA THR A 347 11.67 19.24 7.01
C THR A 347 10.19 19.27 6.68
N CYS A 348 9.59 20.46 6.77
CA CYS A 348 8.48 20.84 5.93
C CYS A 348 9.03 21.82 4.90
N ILE A 349 9.47 21.34 3.76
CA ILE A 349 9.55 22.11 2.51
C ILE A 349 8.85 21.28 1.47
#